data_cc3cc20fbc18404d1576df34f34d31c7
#
_entry.id   cc3cc20fbc18404d1576df34f34d31c7
#
_cell.length_a   1.000
_cell.length_b   1.000
_cell.length_c   1.000
_cell.angle_alpha   90.00
_cell.angle_beta   90.00
_cell.angle_gamma   90.00
#
_symmetry.space_group_name_H-M   'P 1'
#
loop_
_entity.id
_entity.type
_entity.pdbx_description
1 polymer ?
#
loop_
_entity_poly.entity_id
_entity_poly.type
_entity_poly.pdbx_seq_one_letter_code
_entity_poly.pdbx_strand_id
1 'polypeptide(L)'
;MRTEELCRHAQHMRRMALELAYRCGGSSHIGGGLSMMEILSVLYGTVMNTAQRTLPYEERDKFILSKGHGVLGLYTALAEFGIITQDQLATFQRDGSDFIAHPVMKEELGLESSSGSLGQGISMGVGLALAAKKKGYAYRTFVLCGNGESNEGSVWEAAMSAVQFGLDNFTLVIDNNHMQSDGASEAILDLSDRYGAMLRAVGFETIEVDGHDVAALTEAFQRERAEGKPRAVIVHTVKGKGVSFMENNNDWHHNRLTEEQYQRAITEVEEA
;
A
#
# COMPACT_ATOMS: atom_id res chain seq x y z
N MET A 1 4.05 16.33 -8.86
CA MET A 1 2.76 16.36 -9.61
C MET A 1 1.76 17.26 -8.90
N ARG A 2 0.75 17.79 -9.60
CA ARG A 2 -0.34 18.56 -8.98
C ARG A 2 -1.35 17.59 -8.37
N THR A 3 -2.11 18.04 -7.37
CA THR A 3 -3.15 17.24 -6.69
C THR A 3 -4.14 16.61 -7.67
N GLU A 4 -4.63 17.39 -8.64
CA GLU A 4 -5.57 16.91 -9.67
C GLU A 4 -5.00 15.78 -10.56
N GLU A 5 -3.69 15.79 -10.82
CA GLU A 5 -3.03 14.73 -11.57
C GLU A 5 -2.97 13.45 -10.74
N LEU A 6 -2.63 13.57 -9.44
CA LEU A 6 -2.59 12.45 -8.53
C LEU A 6 -3.99 11.83 -8.31
N CYS A 7 -5.04 12.64 -8.24
CA CYS A 7 -6.43 12.12 -8.19
C CYS A 7 -6.76 11.31 -9.44
N ARG A 8 -6.40 11.81 -10.64
CA ARG A 8 -6.61 11.08 -11.90
C ARG A 8 -5.82 9.77 -11.96
N HIS A 9 -4.59 9.75 -11.47
CA HIS A 9 -3.81 8.52 -11.36
C HIS A 9 -4.48 7.50 -10.43
N ALA A 10 -4.97 7.93 -9.26
CA ALA A 10 -5.70 7.05 -8.34
C ALA A 10 -6.97 6.47 -8.97
N GLN A 11 -7.74 7.29 -9.69
CA GLN A 11 -8.94 6.86 -10.42
C GLN A 11 -8.60 5.87 -11.54
N HIS A 12 -7.56 6.14 -12.34
CA HIS A 12 -7.12 5.23 -13.40
C HIS A 12 -6.62 3.90 -12.86
N MET A 13 -5.83 3.91 -11.78
CA MET A 13 -5.40 2.68 -11.11
C MET A 13 -6.60 1.88 -10.58
N ARG A 14 -7.62 2.54 -10.02
CA ARG A 14 -8.84 1.89 -9.53
C ARG A 14 -9.58 1.18 -10.68
N ARG A 15 -9.73 1.85 -11.82
CA ARG A 15 -10.30 1.26 -13.03
C ARG A 15 -9.51 0.04 -13.51
N MET A 16 -8.18 0.15 -13.61
CA MET A 16 -7.30 -0.96 -14.00
C MET A 16 -7.41 -2.14 -13.04
N ALA A 17 -7.50 -1.89 -11.74
CA ALA A 17 -7.63 -2.95 -10.73
C ALA A 17 -8.94 -3.75 -10.89
N LEU A 18 -10.04 -3.08 -11.17
CA LEU A 18 -11.32 -3.73 -11.46
C LEU A 18 -11.27 -4.55 -12.75
N GLU A 19 -10.63 -4.01 -13.79
CA GLU A 19 -10.43 -4.72 -15.05
C GLU A 19 -9.57 -6.00 -14.87
N LEU A 20 -8.48 -5.91 -14.12
CA LEU A 20 -7.64 -7.08 -13.79
C LEU A 20 -8.40 -8.12 -12.99
N ALA A 21 -9.13 -7.69 -11.94
CA ALA A 21 -9.92 -8.57 -11.09
C ALA A 21 -11.03 -9.29 -11.88
N TYR A 22 -11.61 -8.63 -12.88
CA TYR A 22 -12.60 -9.24 -13.77
C TYR A 22 -11.95 -10.21 -14.79
N ARG A 23 -10.87 -9.73 -15.49
CA ARG A 23 -10.23 -10.49 -16.57
C ARG A 23 -9.44 -11.72 -16.11
N CYS A 24 -8.98 -11.76 -14.85
CA CYS A 24 -8.30 -12.95 -14.34
C CYS A 24 -9.23 -14.16 -14.25
N GLY A 25 -10.54 -13.94 -14.25
CA GLY A 25 -11.56 -15.00 -14.24
C GLY A 25 -11.68 -15.77 -12.92
N GLY A 26 -10.80 -15.50 -11.96
CA GLY A 26 -10.79 -16.05 -10.60
C GLY A 26 -11.21 -15.04 -9.55
N SER A 27 -11.14 -15.45 -8.27
CA SER A 27 -11.30 -14.53 -7.14
C SER A 27 -10.02 -13.75 -6.88
N SER A 28 -10.17 -12.49 -6.45
CA SER A 28 -9.07 -11.59 -6.11
C SER A 28 -9.39 -10.79 -4.85
N HIS A 29 -8.38 -10.30 -4.18
CA HIS A 29 -8.52 -9.40 -3.02
C HIS A 29 -8.77 -7.97 -3.52
N ILE A 30 -10.04 -7.65 -3.81
CA ILE A 30 -10.40 -6.38 -4.47
C ILE A 30 -10.45 -5.24 -3.48
N GLY A 31 -11.22 -5.39 -2.40
CA GLY A 31 -11.48 -4.31 -1.46
C GLY A 31 -10.22 -3.70 -0.82
N GLY A 32 -9.26 -4.55 -0.43
CA GLY A 32 -8.00 -4.10 0.15
C GLY A 32 -7.01 -3.48 -0.86
N GLY A 33 -7.20 -3.73 -2.16
CA GLY A 33 -6.50 -3.04 -3.24
C GLY A 33 -7.07 -1.65 -3.50
N LEU A 34 -8.42 -1.53 -3.52
CA LEU A 34 -9.09 -0.26 -3.82
C LEU A 34 -8.95 0.79 -2.71
N SER A 35 -8.76 0.38 -1.44
CA SER A 35 -8.59 1.31 -0.31
C SER A 35 -7.34 2.18 -0.40
N MET A 36 -6.29 1.74 -1.11
CA MET A 36 -4.97 2.37 -1.06
C MET A 36 -4.57 3.11 -2.35
N MET A 37 -5.49 3.36 -3.28
CA MET A 37 -5.17 3.95 -4.59
C MET A 37 -4.58 5.36 -4.45
N GLU A 38 -5.15 6.21 -3.61
CA GLU A 38 -4.64 7.56 -3.36
C GLU A 38 -3.29 7.52 -2.65
N ILE A 39 -3.09 6.60 -1.69
CA ILE A 39 -1.81 6.39 -1.01
C ILE A 39 -0.71 6.08 -2.04
N LEU A 40 -0.97 5.11 -2.92
CA LEU A 40 0.00 4.70 -3.94
C LEU A 40 0.22 5.78 -4.99
N SER A 41 -0.84 6.48 -5.40
CA SER A 41 -0.73 7.62 -6.32
C SER A 41 0.21 8.69 -5.77
N VAL A 42 0.07 9.06 -4.51
CA VAL A 42 0.93 10.05 -3.86
C VAL A 42 2.36 9.53 -3.71
N LEU A 43 2.53 8.31 -3.23
CA LEU A 43 3.86 7.73 -3.02
C LEU A 43 4.65 7.62 -4.33
N TYR A 44 4.09 6.99 -5.36
CA TYR A 44 4.79 6.79 -6.64
C TYR A 44 4.82 8.05 -7.50
N GLY A 45 3.81 8.91 -7.42
CA GLY A 45 3.69 10.11 -8.23
C GLY A 45 4.56 11.29 -7.78
N THR A 46 4.79 11.45 -6.48
CA THR A 46 5.46 12.68 -6.01
C THR A 46 6.38 12.50 -4.79
N VAL A 47 6.29 11.40 -4.03
CA VAL A 47 7.05 11.21 -2.80
C VAL A 47 8.31 10.39 -3.04
N MET A 48 8.18 9.22 -3.63
CA MET A 48 9.30 8.30 -3.87
C MET A 48 9.99 8.61 -5.20
N ASN A 49 11.29 8.32 -5.25
CA ASN A 49 12.05 8.38 -6.50
C ASN A 49 12.08 7.04 -7.26
N THR A 50 11.32 6.03 -6.83
CA THR A 50 11.34 4.66 -7.38
C THR A 50 11.00 4.60 -8.87
N ALA A 51 10.11 5.48 -9.36
CA ALA A 51 9.77 5.58 -10.78
C ALA A 51 10.95 6.10 -11.65
N GLN A 52 11.98 6.67 -11.05
CA GLN A 52 13.19 7.11 -11.75
C GLN A 52 14.10 5.90 -12.04
N ARG A 53 13.68 5.05 -12.99
CA ARG A 53 14.37 3.78 -13.31
C ARG A 53 15.80 3.92 -13.82
N THR A 54 16.23 5.13 -14.17
CA THR A 54 17.62 5.46 -14.52
C THR A 54 18.55 5.51 -13.30
N LEU A 55 18.01 5.66 -12.09
CA LEU A 55 18.80 5.62 -10.87
C LEU A 55 19.25 4.17 -10.57
N PRO A 56 20.47 3.98 -10.03
CA PRO A 56 20.88 2.70 -9.46
C PRO A 56 19.90 2.19 -8.40
N TYR A 57 19.81 0.88 -8.24
CA TYR A 57 18.91 0.28 -7.25
C TYR A 57 19.16 0.80 -5.83
N GLU A 58 20.40 1.02 -5.46
CA GLU A 58 20.86 1.52 -4.15
C GLU A 58 20.46 2.98 -3.88
N GLU A 59 20.05 3.72 -4.89
CA GLU A 59 19.60 5.12 -4.77
C GLU A 59 18.09 5.26 -4.83
N ARG A 60 17.36 4.21 -5.22
CA ARG A 60 15.90 4.23 -5.33
C ARG A 60 15.25 3.92 -4.01
N ASP A 61 14.24 4.71 -3.63
CA ASP A 61 13.37 4.42 -2.49
C ASP A 61 12.74 3.03 -2.62
N LYS A 62 12.47 2.37 -1.50
CA LYS A 62 11.92 1.03 -1.42
C LYS A 62 10.48 1.07 -0.95
N PHE A 63 9.61 0.33 -1.62
CA PHE A 63 8.22 0.15 -1.21
C PHE A 63 7.93 -1.32 -0.96
N ILE A 64 7.42 -1.64 0.23
CA ILE A 64 6.96 -2.98 0.61
C ILE A 64 5.46 -2.94 0.85
N LEU A 65 4.71 -3.70 0.06
CA LEU A 65 3.33 -4.00 0.35
C LEU A 65 3.27 -5.16 1.36
N SER A 66 3.23 -4.85 2.67
CA SER A 66 3.22 -5.88 3.72
C SER A 66 1.91 -6.68 3.71
N LYS A 67 0.75 -6.01 3.53
CA LYS A 67 -0.54 -6.64 3.23
C LYS A 67 -0.56 -7.18 1.80
N GLY A 68 0.24 -8.21 1.54
CA GLY A 68 0.52 -8.71 0.18
C GLY A 68 -0.69 -9.07 -0.66
N HIS A 69 -1.83 -9.37 -0.04
CA HIS A 69 -3.10 -9.58 -0.75
C HIS A 69 -3.60 -8.32 -1.50
N GLY A 70 -3.16 -7.10 -1.15
CA GLY A 70 -3.51 -5.86 -1.85
C GLY A 70 -2.83 -5.65 -3.20
N VAL A 71 -2.29 -6.69 -3.85
CA VAL A 71 -1.49 -6.61 -5.09
C VAL A 71 -2.16 -5.86 -6.24
N LEU A 72 -3.50 -5.88 -6.34
CA LEU A 72 -4.20 -5.14 -7.39
C LEU A 72 -3.83 -3.65 -7.36
N GLY A 73 -3.74 -3.05 -6.15
CA GLY A 73 -3.26 -1.68 -6.03
C GLY A 73 -1.80 -1.53 -6.40
N LEU A 74 -0.92 -2.41 -5.90
CA LEU A 74 0.51 -2.32 -6.19
C LEU A 74 0.81 -2.48 -7.68
N TYR A 75 0.28 -3.52 -8.32
CA TYR A 75 0.56 -3.80 -9.72
C TYR A 75 0.03 -2.71 -10.65
N THR A 76 -1.15 -2.15 -10.35
CA THR A 76 -1.66 -1.03 -11.13
C THR A 76 -0.84 0.24 -10.91
N ALA A 77 -0.31 0.49 -9.73
CA ALA A 77 0.62 1.60 -9.50
C ALA A 77 1.94 1.42 -10.27
N LEU A 78 2.51 0.21 -10.28
CA LEU A 78 3.71 -0.08 -11.05
C LEU A 78 3.51 0.16 -12.55
N ALA A 79 2.34 -0.20 -13.10
CA ALA A 79 1.99 0.03 -14.49
C ALA A 79 1.70 1.51 -14.77
N GLU A 80 0.94 2.19 -13.90
CA GLU A 80 0.58 3.60 -14.04
C GLU A 80 1.81 4.51 -14.09
N PHE A 81 2.81 4.21 -13.28
CA PHE A 81 4.05 4.98 -13.21
C PHE A 81 5.18 4.41 -14.08
N GLY A 82 4.87 3.51 -15.03
CA GLY A 82 5.78 3.04 -16.08
C GLY A 82 6.93 2.15 -15.57
N ILE A 83 6.79 1.52 -14.41
CA ILE A 83 7.78 0.58 -13.88
C ILE A 83 7.62 -0.77 -14.58
N ILE A 84 6.38 -1.17 -14.88
CA ILE A 84 6.02 -2.34 -15.69
C ILE A 84 5.16 -1.90 -16.87
N THR A 85 5.07 -2.73 -17.90
CA THR A 85 4.22 -2.46 -19.06
C THR A 85 2.79 -2.94 -18.84
N GLN A 86 1.84 -2.41 -19.64
CA GLN A 86 0.46 -2.88 -19.62
C GLN A 86 0.35 -4.37 -20.06
N ASP A 87 1.19 -4.81 -20.97
CA ASP A 87 1.23 -6.22 -21.39
C ASP A 87 1.68 -7.14 -20.26
N GLN A 88 2.67 -6.71 -19.46
CA GLN A 88 3.08 -7.42 -18.25
C GLN A 88 1.93 -7.48 -17.24
N LEU A 89 1.30 -6.35 -16.95
CA LEU A 89 0.15 -6.27 -16.06
C LEU A 89 -0.99 -7.21 -16.49
N ALA A 90 -1.27 -7.30 -17.80
CA ALA A 90 -2.35 -8.14 -18.34
C ALA A 90 -2.09 -9.65 -18.16
N THR A 91 -0.91 -10.06 -17.68
CA THR A 91 -0.63 -11.46 -17.34
C THR A 91 -1.06 -11.84 -15.93
N PHE A 92 -1.67 -10.92 -15.17
CA PHE A 92 -2.08 -11.15 -13.80
C PHE A 92 -2.85 -12.46 -13.62
N GLN A 93 -2.41 -13.28 -12.66
CA GLN A 93 -2.94 -14.62 -12.34
C GLN A 93 -2.96 -15.61 -13.52
N ARG A 94 -2.14 -15.42 -14.54
CA ARG A 94 -1.94 -16.43 -15.60
C ARG A 94 -0.76 -17.33 -15.26
N ASP A 95 -0.78 -18.54 -15.75
CA ASP A 95 0.34 -19.49 -15.60
C ASP A 95 1.65 -18.91 -16.14
N GLY A 96 2.71 -19.00 -15.36
CA GLY A 96 4.03 -18.47 -15.69
C GLY A 96 4.18 -16.94 -15.52
N SER A 97 3.17 -16.25 -15.03
CA SER A 97 3.25 -14.81 -14.73
C SER A 97 4.03 -14.53 -13.44
N ASP A 98 4.75 -13.40 -13.43
CA ASP A 98 5.33 -12.81 -12.22
C ASP A 98 4.28 -12.07 -11.36
N PHE A 99 3.10 -11.79 -11.93
CA PHE A 99 2.02 -11.03 -11.29
C PHE A 99 0.93 -11.98 -10.78
N ILE A 100 1.17 -12.55 -9.61
CA ILE A 100 0.29 -13.50 -8.95
C ILE A 100 -0.47 -12.84 -7.78
N ALA A 101 -1.33 -13.60 -7.09
CA ALA A 101 -2.20 -13.10 -6.03
C ALA A 101 -1.49 -12.45 -4.81
N HIS A 102 -0.18 -12.66 -4.66
CA HIS A 102 0.69 -12.02 -3.68
C HIS A 102 2.04 -11.72 -4.33
N PRO A 103 2.73 -10.61 -4.01
CA PRO A 103 3.97 -10.27 -4.67
C PRO A 103 5.08 -11.26 -4.32
N VAL A 104 5.88 -11.62 -5.30
CA VAL A 104 7.14 -12.32 -5.13
C VAL A 104 8.26 -11.36 -5.50
N MET A 105 9.31 -11.30 -4.68
CA MET A 105 10.42 -10.37 -4.88
C MET A 105 11.01 -10.49 -6.28
N LYS A 106 11.05 -9.36 -6.99
CA LYS A 106 11.63 -9.22 -8.32
C LYS A 106 12.00 -7.76 -8.57
N GLU A 107 13.25 -7.44 -8.27
CA GLU A 107 13.78 -6.07 -8.26
C GLU A 107 13.56 -5.31 -9.56
N GLU A 108 13.77 -5.99 -10.69
CA GLU A 108 13.60 -5.40 -12.03
C GLU A 108 12.14 -4.97 -12.31
N LEU A 109 11.17 -5.55 -11.61
CA LEU A 109 9.75 -5.20 -11.70
C LEU A 109 9.30 -4.25 -10.58
N GLY A 110 10.21 -3.80 -9.71
CA GLY A 110 9.86 -2.95 -8.57
C GLY A 110 9.15 -3.69 -7.44
N LEU A 111 9.28 -5.02 -7.38
CA LEU A 111 8.76 -5.86 -6.31
C LEU A 111 9.87 -6.10 -5.29
N GLU A 112 9.90 -5.29 -4.25
CA GLU A 112 11.01 -5.23 -3.28
C GLU A 112 11.01 -6.39 -2.27
N SER A 113 9.90 -7.12 -2.14
CA SER A 113 9.78 -8.26 -1.22
C SER A 113 8.73 -9.25 -1.65
N SER A 114 8.89 -10.51 -1.22
CA SER A 114 7.79 -11.46 -1.20
C SER A 114 6.97 -11.22 0.07
N SER A 115 5.66 -11.05 -0.06
CA SER A 115 4.76 -10.79 1.07
C SER A 115 3.45 -11.56 0.94
N GLY A 116 2.65 -11.56 2.01
CA GLY A 116 1.41 -12.33 2.11
C GLY A 116 1.27 -13.02 3.47
N SER A 117 2.40 -13.39 4.09
CA SER A 117 2.43 -13.71 5.53
C SER A 117 2.39 -12.39 6.29
N LEU A 118 1.23 -12.10 6.90
CA LEU A 118 0.99 -10.80 7.55
C LEU A 118 1.96 -10.55 8.70
N GLY A 119 2.30 -9.28 8.92
CA GLY A 119 3.23 -8.82 9.94
C GLY A 119 4.72 -8.96 9.58
N GLN A 120 5.07 -9.62 8.46
CA GLN A 120 6.49 -9.85 8.10
C GLN A 120 7.11 -8.70 7.31
N GLY A 121 6.33 -8.02 6.47
CA GLY A 121 6.84 -6.96 5.59
C GLY A 121 7.47 -5.79 6.33
N ILE A 122 6.95 -5.45 7.52
CA ILE A 122 7.53 -4.38 8.34
C ILE A 122 8.95 -4.73 8.80
N SER A 123 9.19 -5.98 9.21
CA SER A 123 10.54 -6.44 9.63
C SER A 123 11.53 -6.38 8.47
N MET A 124 11.09 -6.76 7.25
CA MET A 124 11.90 -6.61 6.04
C MET A 124 12.22 -5.14 5.75
N GLY A 125 11.24 -4.26 5.89
CA GLY A 125 11.42 -2.81 5.71
C GLY A 125 12.39 -2.20 6.71
N VAL A 126 12.32 -2.60 7.98
CA VAL A 126 13.29 -2.19 9.00
C VAL A 126 14.71 -2.66 8.64
N GLY A 127 14.84 -3.89 8.13
CA GLY A 127 16.11 -4.42 7.64
C GLY A 127 16.70 -3.61 6.48
N LEU A 128 15.88 -3.24 5.49
CA LEU A 128 16.30 -2.38 4.36
C LEU A 128 16.70 -0.98 4.82
N ALA A 129 15.90 -0.34 5.68
CA ALA A 129 16.20 0.99 6.21
C ALA A 129 17.51 1.00 7.03
N LEU A 130 17.73 -0.03 7.86
CA LEU A 130 18.95 -0.21 8.63
C LEU A 130 20.15 -0.44 7.72
N ALA A 131 20.00 -1.26 6.68
CA ALA A 131 21.05 -1.50 5.69
C ALA A 131 21.46 -0.21 4.97
N ALA A 132 20.48 0.62 4.59
CA ALA A 132 20.75 1.94 4.00
C ALA A 132 21.61 2.81 4.92
N LYS A 133 21.23 2.98 6.19
CA LYS A 133 22.00 3.76 7.17
C LYS A 133 23.41 3.22 7.36
N LYS A 134 23.57 1.90 7.49
CA LYS A 134 24.88 1.27 7.69
C LYS A 134 25.81 1.39 6.47
N LYS A 135 25.26 1.40 5.26
CA LYS A 135 26.01 1.52 4.00
C LYS A 135 26.16 2.96 3.52
N GLY A 136 25.53 3.93 4.19
CA GLY A 136 25.53 5.34 3.77
C GLY A 136 24.70 5.62 2.53
N TYR A 137 23.68 4.78 2.25
CA TYR A 137 22.73 5.03 1.16
C TYR A 137 21.64 6.01 1.59
N ALA A 138 21.16 6.83 0.65
CA ALA A 138 20.19 7.89 0.91
C ALA A 138 18.73 7.46 0.72
N TYR A 139 18.46 6.22 0.29
CA TYR A 139 17.10 5.78 0.03
C TYR A 139 16.25 5.69 1.30
N ARG A 140 14.97 5.92 1.12
CA ARG A 140 13.94 5.76 2.14
C ARG A 140 13.20 4.44 1.91
N THR A 141 12.65 3.89 2.99
CA THR A 141 11.84 2.66 2.94
C THR A 141 10.44 2.97 3.42
N PHE A 142 9.44 2.61 2.61
CA PHE A 142 8.02 2.73 2.91
C PHE A 142 7.41 1.34 3.00
N VAL A 143 6.68 1.07 4.06
CA VAL A 143 6.00 -0.22 4.27
C VAL A 143 4.52 0.05 4.48
N LEU A 144 3.66 -0.52 3.63
CA LEU A 144 2.21 -0.41 3.75
C LEU A 144 1.64 -1.67 4.40
N CYS A 145 1.16 -1.53 5.62
CA CYS A 145 0.45 -2.55 6.40
C CYS A 145 -1.06 -2.31 6.37
N GLY A 146 -1.85 -3.35 6.60
CA GLY A 146 -3.28 -3.22 6.90
C GLY A 146 -3.52 -3.07 8.40
N ASN A 147 -4.68 -2.50 8.79
CA ASN A 147 -5.08 -2.42 10.19
C ASN A 147 -5.19 -3.81 10.84
N GLY A 148 -5.83 -4.79 10.19
CA GLY A 148 -5.89 -6.16 10.70
C GLY A 148 -4.51 -6.81 10.84
N GLU A 149 -3.61 -6.59 9.87
CA GLU A 149 -2.22 -7.02 9.93
C GLU A 149 -1.48 -6.40 11.11
N SER A 150 -1.81 -5.18 11.48
CA SER A 150 -1.16 -4.46 12.59
C SER A 150 -1.49 -5.05 13.97
N ASN A 151 -2.36 -6.06 14.04
CA ASN A 151 -2.59 -6.86 15.25
C ASN A 151 -1.52 -7.96 15.46
N GLU A 152 -0.68 -8.25 14.45
CA GLU A 152 0.41 -9.20 14.57
C GLU A 152 1.51 -8.67 15.49
N GLY A 153 2.01 -9.53 16.41
CA GLY A 153 3.07 -9.16 17.36
C GLY A 153 4.35 -8.67 16.69
N SER A 154 4.73 -9.30 15.56
CA SER A 154 5.93 -8.95 14.78
C SER A 154 5.92 -7.51 14.26
N VAL A 155 4.75 -6.90 14.04
CA VAL A 155 4.64 -5.48 13.68
C VAL A 155 5.19 -4.59 14.79
N TRP A 156 4.86 -4.90 16.04
CA TRP A 156 5.30 -4.12 17.22
C TRP A 156 6.76 -4.38 17.57
N GLU A 157 7.26 -5.61 17.40
CA GLU A 157 8.68 -5.95 17.56
C GLU A 157 9.54 -5.19 16.54
N ALA A 158 9.09 -5.13 15.28
CA ALA A 158 9.75 -4.37 14.23
C ALA A 158 9.68 -2.85 14.50
N ALA A 159 8.53 -2.35 14.99
CA ALA A 159 8.38 -0.95 15.35
C ALA A 159 9.37 -0.53 16.46
N MET A 160 9.49 -1.34 17.53
CA MET A 160 10.48 -1.09 18.59
C MET A 160 11.91 -1.08 18.03
N SER A 161 12.22 -2.00 17.12
CA SER A 161 13.54 -2.08 16.47
C SER A 161 13.82 -0.83 15.60
N ALA A 162 12.82 -0.34 14.85
CA ALA A 162 12.96 0.88 14.05
C ALA A 162 13.32 2.10 14.91
N VAL A 163 12.70 2.23 16.08
CA VAL A 163 13.00 3.29 17.05
C VAL A 163 14.38 3.10 17.65
N GLN A 164 14.72 1.89 18.10
CA GLN A 164 16.03 1.59 18.70
C GLN A 164 17.19 1.92 17.77
N PHE A 165 17.02 1.69 16.46
CA PHE A 165 18.06 1.99 15.47
C PHE A 165 17.96 3.42 14.91
N GLY A 166 17.03 4.24 15.37
CA GLY A 166 16.86 5.63 14.94
C GLY A 166 16.61 5.76 13.43
N LEU A 167 15.71 4.92 12.86
CA LEU A 167 15.52 4.82 11.41
C LEU A 167 14.64 5.95 10.86
N ASP A 168 15.19 7.16 10.77
CA ASP A 168 14.54 8.34 10.18
C ASP A 168 14.29 8.22 8.66
N ASN A 169 14.90 7.24 8.00
CA ASN A 169 14.63 6.86 6.60
C ASN A 169 13.52 5.80 6.45
N PHE A 170 12.84 5.42 7.54
CA PHE A 170 11.76 4.45 7.54
C PHE A 170 10.38 5.11 7.72
N THR A 171 9.38 4.68 6.93
CA THR A 171 7.98 5.07 7.08
C THR A 171 7.09 3.84 7.13
N LEU A 172 6.37 3.66 8.23
CA LEU A 172 5.26 2.73 8.35
C LEU A 172 3.96 3.44 7.93
N VAL A 173 3.25 2.89 6.96
CA VAL A 173 1.93 3.36 6.54
C VAL A 173 0.91 2.30 6.97
N ILE A 174 -0.10 2.69 7.72
CA ILE A 174 -1.21 1.79 8.11
C ILE A 174 -2.45 2.19 7.32
N ASP A 175 -2.88 1.32 6.40
CA ASP A 175 -4.18 1.41 5.75
C ASP A 175 -5.27 1.02 6.76
N ASN A 176 -5.81 2.04 7.44
CA ASN A 176 -6.78 1.91 8.52
C ASN A 176 -8.21 2.02 7.97
N ASN A 177 -8.69 0.94 7.39
CA ASN A 177 -10.03 0.86 6.79
C ASN A 177 -11.07 0.18 7.70
N HIS A 178 -10.74 -0.09 8.96
CA HIS A 178 -11.60 -0.69 9.99
C HIS A 178 -12.15 -2.08 9.65
N MET A 179 -11.60 -2.77 8.62
CA MET A 179 -12.03 -4.09 8.19
C MET A 179 -10.86 -5.09 8.21
N GLN A 180 -11.16 -6.33 8.57
CA GLN A 180 -10.21 -7.46 8.51
C GLN A 180 -10.70 -8.51 7.49
N SER A 181 -10.06 -9.69 7.45
CA SER A 181 -10.49 -10.79 6.56
C SER A 181 -11.88 -11.31 6.92
N ASP A 182 -12.17 -11.40 8.21
CA ASP A 182 -13.36 -12.08 8.73
C ASP A 182 -14.49 -11.12 9.12
N GLY A 183 -14.31 -9.80 8.93
CA GLY A 183 -15.35 -8.82 9.24
C GLY A 183 -14.82 -7.45 9.69
N ALA A 184 -15.70 -6.67 10.29
CA ALA A 184 -15.36 -5.38 10.88
C ALA A 184 -14.40 -5.56 12.07
N SER A 185 -13.40 -4.68 12.20
CA SER A 185 -12.38 -4.75 13.25
C SER A 185 -12.99 -4.73 14.65
N GLU A 186 -14.06 -3.94 14.88
CA GLU A 186 -14.75 -3.85 16.16
C GLU A 186 -15.31 -5.20 16.66
N ALA A 187 -15.65 -6.11 15.72
CA ALA A 187 -16.17 -7.43 16.04
C ALA A 187 -15.08 -8.48 16.29
N ILE A 188 -13.82 -8.18 15.95
CA ILE A 188 -12.70 -9.13 16.00
C ILE A 188 -11.66 -8.69 17.02
N LEU A 189 -10.83 -7.72 16.67
CA LEU A 189 -9.84 -7.08 17.51
C LEU A 189 -9.60 -5.66 16.98
N ASP A 190 -10.10 -4.65 17.70
CA ASP A 190 -10.06 -3.27 17.25
C ASP A 190 -9.04 -2.44 18.02
N LEU A 191 -7.99 -2.08 17.29
CA LEU A 191 -6.98 -1.11 17.71
C LEU A 191 -6.95 0.13 16.80
N SER A 192 -7.92 0.26 15.86
CA SER A 192 -7.92 1.24 14.78
C SER A 192 -7.72 2.67 15.28
N ASP A 193 -8.43 3.08 16.34
CA ASP A 193 -8.31 4.42 16.92
C ASP A 193 -7.10 4.57 17.88
N ARG A 194 -6.32 3.51 18.07
CA ARG A 194 -5.22 3.48 19.04
C ARG A 194 -3.85 3.43 18.39
N TYR A 195 -3.73 3.06 17.12
CA TYR A 195 -2.44 2.90 16.44
C TYR A 195 -1.58 4.16 16.55
N GLY A 196 -2.15 5.34 16.34
CA GLY A 196 -1.42 6.59 16.46
C GLY A 196 -0.84 6.83 17.86
N ALA A 197 -1.64 6.60 18.92
CA ALA A 197 -1.18 6.74 20.30
C ALA A 197 -0.13 5.68 20.66
N MET A 198 -0.33 4.44 20.27
CA MET A 198 0.60 3.33 20.53
C MET A 198 1.94 3.58 19.85
N LEU A 199 1.98 3.97 18.57
CA LEU A 199 3.21 4.23 17.83
C LEU A 199 3.95 5.47 18.37
N ARG A 200 3.21 6.52 18.79
CA ARG A 200 3.83 7.65 19.52
C ARG A 200 4.49 7.21 20.82
N ALA A 201 3.82 6.33 21.59
CA ALA A 201 4.37 5.81 22.84
C ALA A 201 5.62 4.94 22.62
N VAL A 202 5.69 4.20 21.50
CA VAL A 202 6.90 3.45 21.09
C VAL A 202 8.02 4.41 20.69
N GLY A 203 7.72 5.59 20.12
CA GLY A 203 8.72 6.62 19.77
C GLY A 203 8.70 7.07 18.31
N PHE A 204 7.68 6.70 17.54
CA PHE A 204 7.50 7.19 16.17
C PHE A 204 7.05 8.66 16.13
N GLU A 205 7.48 9.38 15.10
CA GLU A 205 6.76 10.54 14.62
C GLU A 205 5.48 10.04 13.94
N THR A 206 4.30 10.40 14.46
CA THR A 206 3.03 9.83 13.99
C THR A 206 2.11 10.92 13.42
N ILE A 207 1.61 10.68 12.22
CA ILE A 207 0.65 11.54 11.50
C ILE A 207 -0.60 10.70 11.24
N GLU A 208 -1.78 11.30 11.41
CA GLU A 208 -3.06 10.71 11.07
C GLU A 208 -3.71 11.54 9.98
N VAL A 209 -4.25 10.90 8.93
CA VAL A 209 -4.72 11.59 7.74
C VAL A 209 -5.88 10.86 7.07
N ASP A 210 -6.79 11.62 6.44
CA ASP A 210 -7.79 11.07 5.52
C ASP A 210 -7.09 10.47 4.29
N GLY A 211 -7.31 9.18 4.04
CA GLY A 211 -6.68 8.43 2.97
C GLY A 211 -7.24 8.73 1.58
N HIS A 212 -8.31 9.49 1.48
CA HIS A 212 -8.92 9.88 0.21
C HIS A 212 -8.74 11.38 -0.09
N ASP A 213 -8.09 12.13 0.82
CA ASP A 213 -7.62 13.49 0.56
C ASP A 213 -6.16 13.46 0.07
N VAL A 214 -5.99 13.53 -1.26
CA VAL A 214 -4.68 13.50 -1.93
C VAL A 214 -3.78 14.67 -1.50
N ALA A 215 -4.35 15.84 -1.21
CA ALA A 215 -3.58 17.00 -0.77
C ALA A 215 -3.03 16.78 0.66
N ALA A 216 -3.89 16.30 1.56
CA ALA A 216 -3.51 15.99 2.94
C ALA A 216 -2.48 14.84 2.99
N LEU A 217 -2.65 13.79 2.16
CA LEU A 217 -1.66 12.71 2.01
C LEU A 217 -0.32 13.24 1.54
N THR A 218 -0.31 14.11 0.53
CA THR A 218 0.92 14.70 -0.01
C THR A 218 1.64 15.50 1.07
N GLU A 219 0.93 16.34 1.82
CA GLU A 219 1.50 17.11 2.93
C GLU A 219 2.07 16.16 4.01
N ALA A 220 1.32 15.14 4.42
CA ALA A 220 1.74 14.18 5.44
C ALA A 220 3.04 13.45 5.06
N PHE A 221 3.17 13.00 3.81
CA PHE A 221 4.36 12.27 3.35
C PHE A 221 5.56 13.19 3.09
N GLN A 222 5.34 14.43 2.63
CA GLN A 222 6.40 15.39 2.32
C GLN A 222 6.83 16.22 3.52
N ARG A 223 6.10 16.17 4.63
CA ARG A 223 6.45 16.88 5.86
C ARG A 223 7.90 16.59 6.25
N GLU A 224 8.63 17.61 6.73
CA GLU A 224 9.98 17.46 7.25
C GLU A 224 10.06 16.34 8.30
N ARG A 225 11.10 15.53 8.22
CA ARG A 225 11.29 14.38 9.10
C ARG A 225 11.99 14.76 10.38
N ALA A 226 11.54 14.23 11.50
CA ALA A 226 12.27 14.34 12.74
C ALA A 226 13.54 13.47 12.69
N GLU A 227 14.70 14.07 12.94
CA GLU A 227 15.99 13.38 12.96
C GLU A 227 15.99 12.23 13.96
N GLY A 228 16.49 11.07 13.54
CA GLY A 228 16.63 9.88 14.37
C GLY A 228 15.29 9.20 14.74
N LYS A 229 14.16 9.62 14.16
CA LYS A 229 12.85 9.00 14.45
C LYS A 229 12.21 8.40 13.21
N PRO A 230 11.77 7.13 13.26
CA PRO A 230 10.92 6.58 12.21
C PRO A 230 9.56 7.29 12.18
N ARG A 231 8.95 7.36 10.99
CA ARG A 231 7.62 7.95 10.80
C ARG A 231 6.55 6.87 10.68
N ALA A 232 5.38 7.12 11.26
CA ALA A 232 4.16 6.37 11.01
C ALA A 232 3.07 7.30 10.45
N VAL A 233 2.44 6.87 9.38
CA VAL A 233 1.28 7.56 8.79
C VAL A 233 0.08 6.61 8.91
N ILE A 234 -0.87 6.97 9.76
CA ILE A 234 -2.13 6.25 9.91
C ILE A 234 -3.10 6.86 8.91
N VAL A 235 -3.49 6.09 7.93
CA VAL A 235 -4.29 6.55 6.80
C VAL A 235 -5.70 5.98 6.93
N HIS A 236 -6.66 6.83 7.27
CA HIS A 236 -8.07 6.44 7.39
C HIS A 236 -8.68 6.30 6.00
N THR A 237 -9.06 5.08 5.63
CA THR A 237 -9.55 4.73 4.30
C THR A 237 -10.88 3.99 4.34
N VAL A 238 -11.47 3.78 3.19
CA VAL A 238 -12.67 2.97 3.00
C VAL A 238 -12.29 1.72 2.20
N LYS A 239 -12.48 0.53 2.78
CA LYS A 239 -12.29 -0.73 2.04
C LYS A 239 -13.26 -0.81 0.87
N GLY A 240 -12.76 -1.05 -0.36
CA GLY A 240 -13.59 -1.07 -1.56
C GLY A 240 -13.93 0.29 -2.13
N LYS A 241 -13.17 1.34 -1.78
CA LYS A 241 -13.40 2.75 -2.18
C LYS A 241 -13.65 2.94 -3.66
N GLY A 242 -14.70 3.70 -3.98
CA GLY A 242 -15.09 4.09 -5.33
C GLY A 242 -16.08 3.13 -6.01
N VAL A 243 -16.50 2.06 -5.31
CA VAL A 243 -17.52 1.13 -5.80
C VAL A 243 -18.57 0.91 -4.71
N SER A 244 -19.76 1.44 -4.90
CA SER A 244 -20.78 1.56 -3.86
C SER A 244 -21.16 0.24 -3.18
N PHE A 245 -21.22 -0.86 -3.93
CA PHE A 245 -21.56 -2.18 -3.39
C PHE A 245 -20.35 -2.92 -2.76
N MET A 246 -19.13 -2.35 -2.89
CA MET A 246 -17.91 -2.90 -2.28
C MET A 246 -17.49 -2.11 -1.03
N GLU A 247 -17.86 -0.84 -0.91
CA GLU A 247 -17.47 0.01 0.21
C GLU A 247 -17.95 -0.59 1.54
N ASN A 248 -16.98 -0.82 2.46
CA ASN A 248 -17.22 -1.41 3.78
C ASN A 248 -17.97 -2.77 3.75
N ASN A 249 -17.94 -3.47 2.64
CA ASN A 249 -18.55 -4.78 2.48
C ASN A 249 -17.48 -5.88 2.48
N ASN A 250 -17.50 -6.73 3.51
CA ASN A 250 -16.49 -7.76 3.70
C ASN A 250 -16.53 -8.87 2.66
N ASP A 251 -17.66 -9.10 1.98
CA ASP A 251 -17.76 -10.05 0.88
C ASP A 251 -16.74 -9.75 -0.24
N TRP A 252 -16.31 -8.48 -0.33
CA TRP A 252 -15.31 -8.03 -1.30
C TRP A 252 -13.87 -8.05 -0.76
N HIS A 253 -13.65 -8.68 0.40
CA HIS A 253 -12.27 -8.97 0.81
C HIS A 253 -11.58 -9.86 -0.22
N HIS A 254 -12.24 -10.97 -0.61
CA HIS A 254 -11.74 -11.88 -1.64
C HIS A 254 -12.92 -12.45 -2.42
N ASN A 255 -13.15 -11.94 -3.62
CA ASN A 255 -14.33 -12.33 -4.41
C ASN A 255 -14.04 -12.24 -5.92
N ARG A 256 -15.01 -12.72 -6.72
CA ARG A 256 -15.02 -12.65 -8.18
C ARG A 256 -16.13 -11.72 -8.66
N LEU A 257 -15.81 -10.86 -9.64
CA LEU A 257 -16.79 -10.02 -10.31
C LEU A 257 -17.58 -10.81 -11.36
N THR A 258 -18.92 -10.65 -11.36
CA THR A 258 -19.73 -10.97 -12.52
C THR A 258 -19.61 -9.87 -13.58
N GLU A 259 -20.04 -10.14 -14.82
CA GLU A 259 -20.07 -9.10 -15.88
C GLU A 259 -20.89 -7.89 -15.46
N GLU A 260 -22.09 -8.09 -14.91
CA GLU A 260 -22.96 -7.01 -14.46
C GLU A 260 -22.31 -6.15 -13.36
N GLN A 261 -21.68 -6.80 -12.36
CA GLN A 261 -20.96 -6.13 -11.29
C GLN A 261 -19.75 -5.35 -11.82
N TYR A 262 -19.02 -5.93 -12.78
CA TYR A 262 -17.88 -5.26 -13.41
C TYR A 262 -18.33 -4.01 -14.16
N GLN A 263 -19.34 -4.09 -15.02
CA GLN A 263 -19.85 -2.95 -15.77
C GLN A 263 -20.36 -1.83 -14.85
N ARG A 264 -21.08 -2.21 -13.79
CA ARG A 264 -21.53 -1.25 -12.77
C ARG A 264 -20.35 -0.58 -12.07
N ALA A 265 -19.34 -1.35 -11.63
CA ALA A 265 -18.17 -0.81 -10.93
C ALA A 265 -17.37 0.16 -11.82
N ILE A 266 -17.18 -0.17 -13.10
CA ILE A 266 -16.50 0.71 -14.05
C ILE A 266 -17.28 2.04 -14.24
N THR A 267 -18.60 1.96 -14.41
CA THR A 267 -19.44 3.15 -14.54
C THR A 267 -19.31 4.05 -13.30
N GLU A 268 -19.42 3.49 -12.10
CA GLU A 268 -19.30 4.26 -10.85
C GLU A 268 -17.92 4.95 -10.72
N VAL A 269 -16.83 4.28 -11.14
CA VAL A 269 -15.47 4.85 -11.09
C VAL A 269 -15.26 5.93 -12.15
N GLU A 270 -15.88 5.81 -13.33
CA GLU A 270 -15.74 6.80 -14.41
C GLU A 270 -16.57 8.07 -14.15
N GLU A 271 -17.63 8.00 -13.36
CA GLU A 271 -18.51 9.12 -13.00
C GLU A 271 -18.02 9.88 -11.73
N ALA A 272 -17.08 9.33 -10.97
CA ALA A 272 -16.56 9.91 -9.74
C ALA A 272 -15.41 10.91 -10.00
#